data_316d04dc50b214d163a21c3c9b82d357
#
_entry.id   316d04dc50b214d163a21c3c9b82d357
#
_cell.length_a   1.000
_cell.length_b   1.000
_cell.length_c   1.000
_cell.angle_alpha   90.00
_cell.angle_beta   90.00
_cell.angle_gamma   90.00
#
_symmetry.space_group_name_H-M   'P 1'
#
loop_
_entity.id
_entity.type
_entity.pdbx_description
1 polymer ?
#
loop_
_entity_poly.entity_id
_entity_poly.type
_entity_poly.pdbx_seq_one_letter_code
_entity_poly.pdbx_strand_id
1 'polypeptide(L)'
;MSNIPPENPNNKELMIASVTPQNLERGALWFIENLDSIKKARHTNIWWQQNTLIIEQDLKIKPFDLASRLVSLGYERSSTVPGRGLFAVRGGIIDVWPINTETPYLIEFTGNSIGHIQTHSGRTEIVKPRPTLVDSIEKLPQGSFVVHQDHGIGIFRGISASDSSPDAGEVRR
;
A
#
# COMPACT_ATOMS: atom_id res chain seq x y z
N MET A 1 22.62 -5.64 24.17
CA MET A 1 21.42 -4.79 24.14
C MET A 1 21.63 -3.76 23.06
N SER A 2 21.09 -4.01 21.87
CA SER A 2 21.19 -3.10 20.72
C SER A 2 20.28 -1.90 20.97
N ASN A 3 20.88 -0.74 21.16
CA ASN A 3 20.22 0.56 21.21
C ASN A 3 19.85 0.94 19.77
N ILE A 4 18.79 0.37 19.22
CA ILE A 4 18.18 0.87 17.99
C ILE A 4 17.44 2.14 18.41
N PRO A 5 17.81 3.33 17.90
CA PRO A 5 17.05 4.52 18.17
C PRO A 5 15.61 4.30 17.70
N PRO A 6 14.60 4.67 18.49
CA PRO A 6 13.21 4.51 18.09
C PRO A 6 13.01 5.28 16.78
N GLU A 7 12.54 4.58 15.74
CA GLU A 7 12.02 5.26 14.55
C GLU A 7 10.99 6.29 15.02
N ASN A 8 11.25 7.56 14.69
CA ASN A 8 10.40 8.67 15.13
C ASN A 8 8.99 8.47 14.56
N PRO A 9 7.95 8.28 15.39
CA PRO A 9 6.59 8.01 14.91
C PRO A 9 5.97 9.15 14.08
N ASN A 10 6.61 10.31 14.06
CA ASN A 10 6.25 11.48 13.26
C ASN A 10 7.27 11.73 12.14
N ASN A 11 7.64 10.71 11.42
CA ASN A 11 8.60 10.86 10.32
C ASN A 11 7.93 11.62 9.16
N LYS A 12 8.21 12.91 9.04
CA LYS A 12 7.73 13.75 7.93
C LYS A 12 8.34 13.36 6.58
N GLU A 13 9.36 12.52 6.60
CA GLU A 13 10.12 12.09 5.44
C GLU A 13 10.41 10.59 5.50
N LEU A 14 10.28 9.91 4.37
CA LEU A 14 10.61 8.50 4.21
C LEU A 14 11.50 8.31 2.98
N MET A 15 12.65 7.66 3.15
CA MET A 15 13.47 7.18 2.06
C MET A 15 13.13 5.71 1.76
N ILE A 16 12.89 5.40 0.49
CA ILE A 16 12.58 4.07 -0.02
C ILE A 16 13.70 3.67 -0.98
N ALA A 17 14.42 2.59 -0.68
CA ALA A 17 15.47 2.04 -1.52
C ALA A 17 14.91 1.03 -2.52
N SER A 18 15.51 0.94 -3.73
CA SER A 18 15.12 -0.05 -4.74
C SER A 18 15.40 -1.49 -4.30
N VAL A 19 14.57 -2.41 -4.74
CA VAL A 19 14.72 -3.86 -4.50
C VAL A 19 15.79 -4.40 -5.46
N THR A 20 17.06 -4.28 -5.06
CA THR A 20 18.22 -4.79 -5.78
C THR A 20 19.01 -5.74 -4.88
N PRO A 21 19.76 -6.72 -5.44
CA PRO A 21 20.58 -7.61 -4.62
C PRO A 21 21.49 -6.87 -3.66
N GLN A 22 22.17 -5.82 -4.14
CA GLN A 22 23.08 -5.01 -3.32
C GLN A 22 22.38 -4.31 -2.15
N ASN A 23 21.16 -3.81 -2.36
CA ASN A 23 20.40 -3.15 -1.31
C ASN A 23 19.81 -4.15 -0.30
N LEU A 24 19.43 -5.34 -0.77
CA LEU A 24 18.95 -6.42 0.09
C LEU A 24 20.06 -6.95 1.01
N GLU A 25 21.28 -7.07 0.50
CA GLU A 25 22.46 -7.51 1.28
C GLU A 25 22.83 -6.52 2.39
N ARG A 26 22.60 -5.21 2.18
CA ARG A 26 22.94 -4.18 3.16
C ARG A 26 22.05 -4.23 4.40
N GLY A 27 20.77 -4.52 4.23
CA GLY A 27 19.78 -4.55 5.31
C GLY A 27 19.40 -3.16 5.84
N ALA A 28 18.34 -3.13 6.64
CA ALA A 28 17.75 -1.86 7.11
C ALA A 28 18.68 -1.04 8.00
N LEU A 29 19.43 -1.68 8.90
CA LEU A 29 20.33 -0.98 9.82
C LEU A 29 21.40 -0.19 9.08
N TRP A 30 21.97 -0.78 8.02
CA TRP A 30 22.98 -0.07 7.21
C TRP A 30 22.40 1.21 6.60
N PHE A 31 21.16 1.17 6.11
CA PHE A 31 20.50 2.34 5.54
C PHE A 31 20.24 3.43 6.59
N ILE A 32 19.85 3.05 7.80
CA ILE A 32 19.64 3.99 8.92
C ILE A 32 20.95 4.70 9.25
N GLU A 33 22.04 3.97 9.38
CA GLU A 33 23.36 4.52 9.71
C GLU A 33 23.94 5.40 8.60
N ASN A 34 23.58 5.15 7.34
CA ASN A 34 24.12 5.85 6.17
C ASN A 34 23.14 6.84 5.52
N LEU A 35 21.99 7.10 6.13
CA LEU A 35 20.91 7.91 5.54
C LEU A 35 21.38 9.27 5.04
N ASP A 36 22.09 10.03 5.87
CA ASP A 36 22.59 11.36 5.52
C ASP A 36 23.64 11.32 4.39
N SER A 37 24.47 10.30 4.38
CA SER A 37 25.46 10.08 3.32
C SER A 37 24.79 9.76 1.99
N ILE A 38 23.75 8.94 2.00
CA ILE A 38 22.96 8.61 0.81
C ILE A 38 22.23 9.86 0.30
N LYS A 39 21.61 10.64 1.18
CA LYS A 39 20.97 11.91 0.78
C LYS A 39 21.95 12.87 0.09
N LYS A 40 23.15 13.02 0.62
CA LYS A 40 24.20 13.82 -0.01
C LYS A 40 24.65 13.23 -1.35
N ALA A 41 24.89 11.92 -1.40
CA ALA A 41 25.31 11.24 -2.60
C ALA A 41 24.27 11.34 -3.74
N ARG A 42 22.97 11.42 -3.44
CA ARG A 42 21.91 11.61 -4.45
C ARG A 42 22.11 12.88 -5.29
N HIS A 43 22.73 13.91 -4.77
CA HIS A 43 22.98 15.15 -5.52
C HIS A 43 24.02 15.01 -6.62
N THR A 44 24.93 14.06 -6.51
CA THR A 44 26.06 13.90 -7.43
C THR A 44 26.14 12.53 -8.11
N ASN A 45 25.41 11.55 -7.60
CA ASN A 45 25.46 10.17 -8.08
C ASN A 45 24.11 9.73 -8.63
N ILE A 46 24.08 9.51 -9.95
CA ILE A 46 22.88 9.11 -10.69
C ILE A 46 22.30 7.76 -10.22
N TRP A 47 23.17 6.85 -9.75
CA TRP A 47 22.74 5.55 -9.26
C TRP A 47 21.84 5.71 -8.03
N TRP A 48 22.26 6.55 -7.07
CA TRP A 48 21.44 6.81 -5.87
C TRP A 48 20.15 7.56 -6.20
N GLN A 49 20.16 8.46 -7.19
CA GLN A 49 18.94 9.14 -7.64
C GLN A 49 17.93 8.15 -8.22
N GLN A 50 18.39 7.19 -9.01
CA GLN A 50 17.53 6.19 -9.67
C GLN A 50 17.08 5.09 -8.72
N ASN A 51 17.90 4.73 -7.74
CA ASN A 51 17.68 3.58 -6.85
C ASN A 51 17.17 3.97 -5.46
N THR A 52 16.82 5.23 -5.24
CA THR A 52 16.15 5.67 -4.03
C THR A 52 15.06 6.68 -4.33
N LEU A 53 14.00 6.64 -3.57
CA LEU A 53 12.92 7.61 -3.59
C LEU A 53 12.81 8.24 -2.21
N ILE A 54 12.75 9.57 -2.15
CA ILE A 54 12.47 10.31 -0.92
C ILE A 54 11.07 10.89 -1.09
N ILE A 55 10.22 10.61 -0.14
CA ILE A 55 8.89 11.18 -0.02
C ILE A 55 8.79 11.92 1.30
N GLU A 56 8.06 13.02 1.29
CA GLU A 56 7.83 13.85 2.47
C GLU A 56 6.38 14.29 2.53
N GLN A 57 5.95 14.71 3.70
CA GLN A 57 4.63 15.29 3.89
C GLN A 57 4.48 16.53 2.99
N ASP A 58 3.28 16.74 2.45
CA ASP A 58 2.92 17.80 1.50
C ASP A 58 3.56 17.69 0.09
N LEU A 59 4.35 16.64 -0.17
CA LEU A 59 4.85 16.36 -1.51
C LEU A 59 3.68 16.19 -2.49
N LYS A 60 3.67 16.96 -3.56
CA LYS A 60 2.67 16.87 -4.64
C LYS A 60 2.99 15.69 -5.54
N ILE A 61 2.29 14.61 -5.33
CA ILE A 61 2.36 13.38 -6.13
C ILE A 61 0.99 12.69 -6.06
N LYS A 62 0.55 12.13 -7.19
CA LYS A 62 -0.69 11.33 -7.19
C LYS A 62 -0.43 9.91 -6.67
N PRO A 63 -1.43 9.25 -6.04
CA PRO A 63 -1.28 7.86 -5.60
C PRO A 63 -0.82 6.91 -6.71
N PHE A 64 -1.34 7.09 -7.93
CA PHE A 64 -0.95 6.31 -9.09
C PHE A 64 0.52 6.49 -9.48
N ASP A 65 1.01 7.74 -9.45
CA ASP A 65 2.40 8.05 -9.82
C ASP A 65 3.37 7.48 -8.77
N LEU A 66 3.02 7.55 -7.47
CA LEU A 66 3.80 6.91 -6.42
C LEU A 66 3.82 5.39 -6.57
N ALA A 67 2.66 4.76 -6.84
CA ALA A 67 2.59 3.33 -7.07
C ALA A 67 3.44 2.90 -8.28
N SER A 68 3.40 3.65 -9.39
CA SER A 68 4.23 3.41 -10.57
C SER A 68 5.72 3.54 -10.24
N ARG A 69 6.07 4.50 -9.40
CA ARG A 69 7.45 4.69 -8.94
C ARG A 69 7.93 3.52 -8.09
N LEU A 70 7.08 3.00 -7.18
CA LEU A 70 7.40 1.81 -6.38
C LEU A 70 7.66 0.59 -7.29
N VAL A 71 6.83 0.37 -8.31
CA VAL A 71 7.06 -0.71 -9.30
C VAL A 71 8.39 -0.52 -10.00
N SER A 72 8.74 0.71 -10.42
CA SER A 72 10.03 0.99 -11.06
C SER A 72 11.24 0.74 -10.16
N LEU A 73 11.06 0.83 -8.84
CA LEU A 73 12.07 0.49 -7.84
C LEU A 73 12.13 -1.01 -7.51
N GLY A 74 11.31 -1.83 -8.18
CA GLY A 74 11.28 -3.28 -7.99
C GLY A 74 10.32 -3.77 -6.90
N TYR A 75 9.45 -2.90 -6.36
CA TYR A 75 8.42 -3.33 -5.42
C TYR A 75 7.29 -4.05 -6.13
N GLU A 76 6.80 -5.10 -5.50
CA GLU A 76 5.69 -5.89 -6.01
C GLU A 76 4.37 -5.44 -5.37
N ARG A 77 3.34 -5.25 -6.22
CA ARG A 77 2.01 -4.90 -5.75
C ARG A 77 1.29 -6.14 -5.23
N SER A 78 0.71 -6.04 -4.04
CA SER A 78 -0.06 -7.11 -3.41
C SER A 78 -1.35 -6.56 -2.79
N SER A 79 -2.26 -7.43 -2.39
CA SER A 79 -3.46 -7.06 -1.63
C SER A 79 -3.15 -6.75 -0.16
N THR A 80 -2.05 -7.31 0.36
CA THR A 80 -1.55 -7.11 1.73
C THR A 80 -0.04 -6.93 1.70
N VAL A 81 0.55 -6.42 2.79
CA VAL A 81 1.99 -6.15 2.90
C VAL A 81 2.60 -7.00 4.03
N PRO A 82 2.72 -8.32 3.85
CA PRO A 82 3.28 -9.21 4.88
C PRO A 82 4.80 -9.17 4.98
N GLY A 83 5.50 -8.51 4.07
CA GLY A 83 6.96 -8.49 4.01
C GLY A 83 7.55 -7.31 3.26
N ARG A 84 8.86 -7.17 3.37
CA ARG A 84 9.64 -6.13 2.68
C ARG A 84 9.59 -6.32 1.17
N GLY A 85 9.63 -5.20 0.44
CA GLY A 85 9.57 -5.20 -1.03
C GLY A 85 8.14 -5.28 -1.59
N LEU A 86 7.14 -5.26 -0.74
CA LEU A 86 5.73 -5.29 -1.12
C LEU A 86 5.03 -3.97 -0.84
N PHE A 87 4.01 -3.66 -1.64
CA PHE A 87 3.10 -2.55 -1.38
C PHE A 87 1.66 -2.87 -1.77
N ALA A 88 0.72 -2.20 -1.13
CA ALA A 88 -0.71 -2.29 -1.42
C ALA A 88 -1.29 -0.88 -1.62
N VAL A 89 -2.28 -0.76 -2.51
CA VAL A 89 -3.00 0.50 -2.76
C VAL A 89 -4.47 0.30 -2.39
N ARG A 90 -4.99 1.14 -1.52
CA ARG A 90 -6.37 1.08 -1.03
C ARG A 90 -6.96 2.47 -0.98
N GLY A 91 -7.71 2.85 -2.02
CA GLY A 91 -8.25 4.21 -2.12
C GLY A 91 -7.14 5.26 -2.11
N GLY A 92 -7.19 6.20 -1.17
CA GLY A 92 -6.18 7.24 -0.97
C GLY A 92 -5.03 6.85 -0.04
N ILE A 93 -4.74 5.56 0.13
CA ILE A 93 -3.70 5.04 1.03
C ILE A 93 -2.79 4.09 0.27
N ILE A 94 -1.48 4.24 0.46
CA ILE A 94 -0.48 3.27 0.04
C ILE A 94 0.20 2.70 1.29
N ASP A 95 0.10 1.40 1.43
CA ASP A 95 0.80 0.60 2.40
C ASP A 95 2.08 0.09 1.74
N VAL A 96 3.24 0.30 2.31
CA VAL A 96 4.51 -0.17 1.74
C VAL A 96 5.47 -0.62 2.83
N TRP A 97 6.17 -1.73 2.59
CA TRP A 97 7.27 -2.14 3.45
C TRP A 97 8.59 -1.99 2.71
N PRO A 98 9.27 -0.84 2.87
CA PRO A 98 10.56 -0.64 2.24
C PRO A 98 11.59 -1.67 2.71
N ILE A 99 12.49 -2.09 1.81
CA ILE A 99 13.55 -3.04 2.15
C ILE A 99 14.57 -2.47 3.13
N ASN A 100 14.63 -1.16 3.22
CA ASN A 100 15.55 -0.38 4.04
C ASN A 100 14.94 0.09 5.37
N THR A 101 13.80 -0.48 5.78
CA THR A 101 13.14 -0.16 7.05
C THR A 101 12.80 -1.43 7.82
N GLU A 102 12.69 -1.31 9.15
CA GLU A 102 12.32 -2.43 10.03
C GLU A 102 10.81 -2.68 10.04
N THR A 103 10.02 -1.63 9.80
CA THR A 103 8.56 -1.67 9.86
C THR A 103 7.94 -1.17 8.55
N PRO A 104 6.73 -1.61 8.20
CA PRO A 104 5.99 -1.05 7.08
C PRO A 104 5.51 0.39 7.39
N TYR A 105 5.24 1.13 6.32
CA TYR A 105 4.74 2.49 6.37
C TYR A 105 3.40 2.61 5.67
N LEU A 106 2.55 3.45 6.23
CA LEU A 106 1.27 3.84 5.68
C LEU A 106 1.37 5.30 5.20
N ILE A 107 1.08 5.51 3.92
CA ILE A 107 1.15 6.81 3.24
C ILE A 107 -0.27 7.20 2.88
N GLU A 108 -0.79 8.21 3.54
CA GLU A 108 -2.13 8.74 3.30
C GLU A 108 -2.06 9.94 2.36
N PHE A 109 -2.99 9.99 1.41
CA PHE A 109 -3.08 11.08 0.45
C PHE A 109 -4.26 11.99 0.77
N THR A 110 -4.01 13.29 0.64
CA THR A 110 -5.04 14.33 0.63
C THR A 110 -5.08 14.92 -0.78
N GLY A 111 -6.05 14.47 -1.59
CA GLY A 111 -6.09 14.81 -3.02
C GLY A 111 -4.86 14.29 -3.77
N ASN A 112 -4.07 15.18 -4.34
CA ASN A 112 -2.85 14.86 -5.09
C ASN A 112 -1.57 15.15 -4.30
N SER A 113 -1.63 15.14 -2.97
CA SER A 113 -0.48 15.38 -2.10
C SER A 113 -0.41 14.32 -1.00
N ILE A 114 0.79 14.04 -0.51
CA ILE A 114 0.99 13.20 0.67
C ILE A 114 0.54 13.98 1.90
N GLY A 115 -0.54 13.53 2.54
CA GLY A 115 -1.07 14.14 3.76
C GLY A 115 -0.34 13.65 5.01
N HIS A 116 -0.07 12.35 5.08
CA HIS A 116 0.55 11.75 6.26
C HIS A 116 1.42 10.58 5.92
N ILE A 117 2.53 10.42 6.66
CA ILE A 117 3.42 9.27 6.59
C ILE A 117 3.59 8.76 8.02
N GLN A 118 3.22 7.51 8.27
CA GLN A 118 3.32 6.92 9.59
C GLN A 118 3.82 5.49 9.52
N THR A 119 4.54 5.05 10.55
CA THR A 119 4.91 3.65 10.69
C THR A 119 3.67 2.83 11.03
N HIS A 120 3.50 1.71 10.38
CA HIS A 120 2.51 0.73 10.77
C HIS A 120 3.09 -0.07 11.94
N SER A 121 2.79 0.33 13.17
CA SER A 121 3.22 -0.42 14.37
C SER A 121 2.63 -1.81 14.30
N GLY A 122 3.45 -2.77 13.91
CA GLY A 122 3.18 -4.15 13.67
C GLY A 122 2.08 -4.82 14.50
N ARG A 123 0.90 -4.72 14.05
CA ARG A 123 -0.05 -5.81 13.96
C ARG A 123 -0.54 -5.78 12.53
N THR A 124 -0.17 -6.81 11.79
CA THR A 124 -0.93 -7.25 10.64
C THR A 124 -2.30 -7.72 11.17
N GLU A 125 -3.04 -6.81 11.78
CA GLU A 125 -4.46 -6.88 11.59
C GLU A 125 -4.60 -6.65 10.09
N ILE A 126 -4.77 -7.76 9.37
CA ILE A 126 -5.53 -7.74 8.16
C ILE A 126 -6.72 -6.85 8.54
N VAL A 127 -6.64 -5.54 8.21
CA VAL A 127 -7.84 -4.76 8.02
C VAL A 127 -8.42 -5.47 6.79
N LYS A 128 -9.12 -6.58 7.06
CA LYS A 128 -10.12 -7.07 6.14
C LYS A 128 -10.82 -5.77 5.79
N PRO A 129 -10.90 -5.38 4.49
CA PRO A 129 -11.81 -4.32 4.15
C PRO A 129 -13.03 -4.77 4.94
N ARG A 130 -13.43 -4.00 5.95
CA ARG A 130 -14.75 -4.24 6.49
C ARG A 130 -15.57 -4.12 5.24
N PRO A 131 -16.12 -5.22 4.71
CA PRO A 131 -17.19 -5.01 3.80
C PRO A 131 -18.04 -4.06 4.64
N THR A 132 -18.24 -2.86 4.16
CA THR A 132 -19.35 -2.09 4.63
C THR A 132 -20.46 -3.10 4.43
N LEU A 133 -20.76 -3.83 5.51
CA LEU A 133 -21.96 -4.66 5.54
C LEU A 133 -22.97 -3.60 5.20
N VAL A 134 -23.35 -3.58 3.95
CA VAL A 134 -24.50 -2.81 3.51
C VAL A 134 -25.58 -3.45 4.33
N ASP A 135 -25.92 -2.79 5.46
CA ASP A 135 -26.90 -3.28 6.43
C ASP A 135 -28.23 -3.60 5.77
N SER A 136 -28.35 -3.29 4.50
CA SER A 136 -29.38 -3.76 3.57
C SER A 136 -28.87 -3.60 2.13
N ILE A 137 -28.72 -4.68 1.43
CA ILE A 137 -28.54 -4.76 -0.03
C ILE A 137 -29.61 -3.92 -0.76
N GLU A 138 -30.76 -3.72 -0.13
CA GLU A 138 -31.87 -2.90 -0.59
C GLU A 138 -31.55 -1.43 -0.79
N LYS A 139 -30.47 -0.90 -0.17
CA LYS A 139 -30.04 0.50 -0.29
C LYS A 139 -29.02 0.73 -1.40
N LEU A 140 -28.58 -0.32 -2.09
CA LEU A 140 -27.63 -0.17 -3.20
C LEU A 140 -28.37 0.34 -4.43
N PRO A 141 -27.91 1.45 -5.06
CA PRO A 141 -28.45 1.89 -6.34
C PRO A 141 -28.20 0.81 -7.41
N GLN A 142 -29.19 0.60 -8.28
CA GLN A 142 -28.98 -0.25 -9.46
C GLN A 142 -27.83 0.29 -10.30
N GLY A 143 -26.97 -0.60 -10.79
CA GLY A 143 -25.77 -0.22 -11.52
C GLY A 143 -24.51 -0.08 -10.65
N SER A 144 -24.61 -0.20 -9.32
CA SER A 144 -23.44 -0.20 -8.45
C SER A 144 -22.55 -1.42 -8.70
N PHE A 145 -21.23 -1.21 -8.70
CA PHE A 145 -20.29 -2.32 -8.71
C PHE A 145 -20.26 -2.98 -7.35
N VAL A 146 -20.41 -4.29 -7.33
CA VAL A 146 -20.34 -5.14 -6.13
C VAL A 146 -19.24 -6.16 -6.31
N VAL A 147 -18.53 -6.47 -5.24
CA VAL A 147 -17.50 -7.50 -5.22
C VAL A 147 -18.08 -8.72 -4.50
N HIS A 148 -18.24 -9.81 -5.24
CA HIS A 148 -18.62 -11.09 -4.66
C HIS A 148 -17.36 -11.88 -4.32
N GLN A 149 -17.31 -12.48 -3.13
CA GLN A 149 -16.14 -13.17 -2.62
C GLN A 149 -15.66 -14.30 -3.55
N ASP A 150 -16.59 -15.04 -4.16
CA ASP A 150 -16.30 -16.21 -4.98
C ASP A 150 -16.40 -15.93 -6.50
N HIS A 151 -17.07 -14.85 -6.91
CA HIS A 151 -17.38 -14.57 -8.32
C HIS A 151 -16.77 -13.27 -8.85
N GLY A 152 -16.01 -12.53 -8.02
CA GLY A 152 -15.33 -11.31 -8.43
C GLY A 152 -16.26 -10.09 -8.54
N ILE A 153 -15.98 -9.21 -9.49
CA ILE A 153 -16.70 -7.94 -9.65
C ILE A 153 -17.94 -8.13 -10.52
N GLY A 154 -19.10 -7.73 -9.98
CA GLY A 154 -20.38 -7.73 -10.69
C GLY A 154 -21.06 -6.36 -10.62
N ILE A 155 -22.13 -6.21 -11.41
CA ILE A 155 -23.00 -5.03 -11.34
C ILE A 155 -24.30 -5.42 -10.63
N PHE A 156 -24.66 -4.69 -9.57
CA PHE A 156 -25.91 -4.89 -8.86
C PHE A 156 -27.09 -4.47 -9.72
N ARG A 157 -27.96 -5.41 -10.04
CA ARG A 157 -29.16 -5.18 -10.87
C ARG A 157 -30.46 -5.06 -10.07
N GLY A 158 -30.37 -5.08 -8.74
CA GLY A 158 -31.53 -5.08 -7.86
C GLY A 158 -31.82 -6.44 -7.25
N ILE A 159 -32.77 -6.48 -6.32
CA ILE A 159 -33.29 -7.69 -5.70
C ILE A 159 -34.65 -7.99 -6.37
N SER A 160 -34.76 -9.14 -7.00
CA SER A 160 -36.06 -9.66 -7.41
C SER A 160 -36.53 -10.68 -6.36
N ALA A 161 -37.71 -10.51 -5.84
CA ALA A 161 -38.37 -11.57 -5.06
C ALA A 161 -38.72 -12.70 -6.03
N SER A 162 -37.91 -13.74 -6.07
CA SER A 162 -38.36 -15.00 -6.67
C SER A 162 -39.12 -15.75 -5.62
N ASP A 163 -40.37 -16.06 -5.92
CA ASP A 163 -41.18 -16.98 -5.14
C ASP A 163 -40.41 -18.28 -4.89
N SER A 164 -40.42 -18.66 -3.63
CA SER A 164 -39.82 -19.86 -3.10
C SER A 164 -40.25 -21.11 -3.86
N SER A 165 -39.38 -21.74 -4.59
CA SER A 165 -39.42 -23.17 -4.88
C SER A 165 -38.01 -23.73 -4.64
N PRO A 166 -37.89 -24.76 -3.79
CA PRO A 166 -36.62 -25.40 -3.54
C PRO A 166 -36.42 -26.46 -4.65
N ASP A 167 -35.76 -26.09 -5.71
CA ASP A 167 -34.96 -27.06 -6.47
C ASP A 167 -34.29 -26.44 -7.70
N ALA A 168 -33.12 -27.02 -8.04
CA ALA A 168 -32.42 -26.91 -9.29
C ALA A 168 -31.58 -25.62 -9.54
N GLY A 169 -30.29 -25.78 -9.30
CA GLY A 169 -29.27 -25.02 -9.94
C GLY A 169 -29.39 -25.05 -11.47
N GLU A 170 -29.34 -23.87 -12.06
CA GLU A 170 -28.87 -23.72 -13.45
C GLU A 170 -28.38 -22.29 -13.65
N VAL A 171 -27.08 -22.19 -13.72
CA VAL A 171 -26.39 -20.99 -14.18
C VAL A 171 -26.55 -20.94 -15.70
N ARG A 172 -27.28 -19.98 -16.20
CA ARG A 172 -27.21 -19.65 -17.64
C ARG A 172 -26.16 -18.57 -17.87
N ARG A 173 -25.28 -18.89 -18.81
CA ARG A 173 -24.19 -18.08 -19.34
C ARG A 173 -24.68 -16.80 -20.01
#